data_4552c3f28d91ef96d47c0b519a94298b
#
_entry.id   4552c3f28d91ef96d47c0b519a94298b
#
_cell.length_a   1.000
_cell.length_b   1.000
_cell.length_c   1.000
_cell.angle_alpha   90.00
_cell.angle_beta   90.00
_cell.angle_gamma   90.00
#
_symmetry.space_group_name_H-M   'P 1'
#
loop_
_entity.id
_entity.type
_entity.pdbx_description
1 polymer ?
#
loop_
_entity_poly.entity_id
_entity_poly.type
_entity_poly.pdbx_seq_one_letter_code
_entity_poly.pdbx_strand_id
1 'polypeptide(L)'
;MKPTRRAVLLGTSAALLAGPVRAQSFPRQIRIVVPYPPGGGADTTARFIQNPLQEALGATVVVENKPGAAGMIGDEVVAKATPDGGTLLLGAFAHAVNPLIQPKMPFRTPEDFAPVALLTSVPELLVITPSNPAKTVADLVAMAKAQPGKLFYASSGNGSAQHLAAELFKLRTGTDIGHVPYKGGGLAVGDVAAGHIPFYFGNMSAALPQARAGHVRALAVTSAQRSPAAPDVPTMEEAGVKDCVISEWNGILAPAGTPQLLIDRLSAELAKIMRNPELKAKFADLGVDAIGSTPAELAQFMEGERKKWAEVVKAANIKIE
;
A
#
# COMPACT_ATOMS: atom_id res chain seq x y z
N MET A 1 56.94 -21.04 -47.31
CA MET A 1 57.22 -20.18 -46.16
C MET A 1 56.61 -20.82 -44.92
N LYS A 2 57.44 -21.27 -43.95
CA LYS A 2 56.98 -21.90 -42.71
C LYS A 2 56.70 -20.79 -41.68
N PRO A 3 55.62 -20.78 -40.97
CA PRO A 3 55.32 -19.73 -39.96
C PRO A 3 56.28 -19.91 -38.75
N THR A 4 56.84 -18.80 -38.30
CA THR A 4 57.81 -18.75 -37.21
C THR A 4 57.12 -18.99 -35.85
N ARG A 5 57.80 -19.73 -34.94
CA ARG A 5 57.33 -20.13 -33.59
C ARG A 5 56.92 -18.96 -32.65
N ARG A 6 57.14 -17.70 -33.03
CA ARG A 6 56.77 -16.52 -32.27
C ARG A 6 55.30 -16.04 -32.46
N ALA A 7 54.63 -16.49 -33.52
CA ALA A 7 53.23 -16.08 -33.78
C ALA A 7 52.18 -16.91 -33.02
N VAL A 8 52.55 -18.03 -32.40
CA VAL A 8 51.63 -18.94 -31.71
C VAL A 8 51.46 -18.57 -30.22
N LEU A 9 52.35 -17.78 -29.63
CA LEU A 9 52.36 -17.46 -28.19
C LEU A 9 51.51 -16.20 -27.83
N LEU A 10 50.99 -15.43 -28.79
CA LEU A 10 50.19 -14.24 -28.56
C LEU A 10 48.67 -14.46 -28.66
N GLY A 11 48.24 -15.67 -29.07
CA GLY A 11 46.82 -15.99 -29.25
C GLY A 11 46.13 -16.63 -28.05
N THR A 12 46.86 -17.03 -26.99
CA THR A 12 46.31 -17.84 -25.90
C THR A 12 46.02 -17.08 -24.60
N SER A 13 46.34 -15.77 -24.52
CA SER A 13 46.18 -14.99 -23.27
C SER A 13 44.89 -14.18 -23.15
N ALA A 14 44.03 -14.16 -24.16
CA ALA A 14 42.80 -13.40 -24.16
C ALA A 14 41.52 -14.17 -23.71
N ALA A 15 41.64 -15.49 -23.54
CA ALA A 15 40.50 -16.36 -23.24
C ALA A 15 40.26 -16.65 -21.75
N LEU A 16 41.10 -16.13 -20.85
CA LEU A 16 41.09 -16.49 -19.41
C LEU A 16 40.46 -15.43 -18.49
N LEU A 17 39.86 -14.36 -19.03
CA LEU A 17 39.19 -13.31 -18.22
C LEU A 17 37.66 -13.37 -18.25
N ALA A 18 37.05 -14.35 -18.92
CA ALA A 18 35.65 -14.64 -18.73
C ALA A 18 35.50 -15.51 -17.47
N GLY A 19 35.61 -14.90 -16.30
CA GLY A 19 35.17 -15.53 -15.07
C GLY A 19 33.73 -16.00 -15.26
N PRO A 20 33.29 -17.12 -14.63
CA PRO A 20 31.89 -17.54 -14.72
C PRO A 20 31.01 -16.39 -14.31
N VAL A 21 30.16 -15.88 -15.22
CA VAL A 21 29.05 -15.03 -14.88
C VAL A 21 28.23 -15.88 -13.92
N ARG A 22 28.45 -15.70 -12.62
CA ARG A 22 27.61 -16.31 -11.60
C ARG A 22 26.20 -15.81 -11.90
N ALA A 23 25.37 -16.69 -12.44
CA ALA A 23 23.95 -16.41 -12.56
C ALA A 23 23.49 -15.97 -11.18
N GLN A 24 23.11 -14.69 -11.05
CA GLN A 24 22.57 -14.15 -9.80
C GLN A 24 21.29 -14.92 -9.50
N SER A 25 21.37 -15.88 -8.59
CA SER A 25 20.25 -16.68 -8.12
C SER A 25 19.75 -16.10 -6.81
N PHE A 26 18.46 -16.22 -6.56
CA PHE A 26 17.92 -15.90 -5.25
C PHE A 26 18.54 -16.80 -4.17
N PRO A 27 18.65 -16.30 -2.93
CA PRO A 27 18.94 -17.14 -1.77
C PRO A 27 17.91 -18.28 -1.66
N ARG A 28 18.28 -19.37 -0.99
CA ARG A 28 17.36 -20.50 -0.75
C ARG A 28 16.10 -20.11 0.03
N GLN A 29 16.19 -19.05 0.79
CA GLN A 29 15.07 -18.49 1.56
C GLN A 29 14.92 -17.00 1.25
N ILE A 30 13.69 -16.59 1.00
CA ILE A 30 13.28 -15.20 0.83
C ILE A 30 12.33 -14.86 1.95
N ARG A 31 12.59 -13.75 2.64
CA ARG A 31 11.76 -13.24 3.72
C ARG A 31 10.99 -12.01 3.24
N ILE A 32 9.66 -12.05 3.34
CA ILE A 32 8.81 -10.88 3.13
C ILE A 32 8.49 -10.30 4.50
N VAL A 33 9.07 -9.15 4.81
CA VAL A 33 8.79 -8.39 6.04
C VAL A 33 7.50 -7.60 5.86
N VAL A 34 6.53 -7.86 6.72
CA VAL A 34 5.24 -7.15 6.78
C VAL A 34 5.29 -6.22 8.00
N PRO A 35 5.28 -4.88 7.84
CA PRO A 35 5.44 -3.93 8.94
C PRO A 35 4.16 -3.72 9.77
N TYR A 36 3.24 -4.69 9.76
CA TYR A 36 1.94 -4.65 10.43
C TYR A 36 1.65 -5.98 11.16
N PRO A 37 0.72 -5.97 12.14
CA PRO A 37 0.28 -7.19 12.81
C PRO A 37 -0.31 -8.22 11.84
N PRO A 38 -0.26 -9.51 12.20
CA PRO A 38 -0.91 -10.56 11.43
C PRO A 38 -2.44 -10.33 11.29
N GLY A 39 -3.02 -10.81 10.17
CA GLY A 39 -4.46 -10.78 9.91
C GLY A 39 -4.98 -9.47 9.31
N GLY A 40 -4.14 -8.44 9.13
CA GLY A 40 -4.49 -7.23 8.38
C GLY A 40 -4.37 -7.40 6.86
N GLY A 41 -4.82 -6.38 6.09
CA GLY A 41 -4.79 -6.43 4.62
C GLY A 41 -3.38 -6.65 4.04
N ALA A 42 -2.36 -6.03 4.62
CA ALA A 42 -0.96 -6.23 4.22
C ALA A 42 -0.49 -7.67 4.46
N ASP A 43 -0.79 -8.25 5.63
CA ASP A 43 -0.46 -9.64 5.95
C ASP A 43 -1.19 -10.62 5.01
N THR A 44 -2.47 -10.37 4.75
CA THR A 44 -3.27 -11.14 3.79
C THR A 44 -2.66 -11.11 2.39
N THR A 45 -2.26 -9.93 1.91
CA THR A 45 -1.60 -9.77 0.60
C THR A 45 -0.29 -10.57 0.54
N ALA A 46 0.56 -10.48 1.58
CA ALA A 46 1.81 -11.24 1.64
C ALA A 46 1.58 -12.75 1.61
N ARG A 47 0.59 -13.25 2.36
CA ARG A 47 0.27 -14.69 2.43
C ARG A 47 -0.35 -15.20 1.13
N PHE A 48 -1.13 -14.39 0.44
CA PHE A 48 -1.72 -14.78 -0.85
C PHE A 48 -0.65 -14.97 -1.94
N ILE A 49 0.41 -14.17 -1.93
CA ILE A 49 1.50 -14.31 -2.89
C ILE A 49 2.59 -15.29 -2.45
N GLN A 50 2.65 -15.69 -1.17
CA GLN A 50 3.72 -16.49 -0.57
C GLN A 50 3.98 -17.79 -1.33
N ASN A 51 3.00 -18.67 -1.42
CA ASN A 51 3.16 -19.97 -2.07
C ASN A 51 3.38 -19.85 -3.59
N PRO A 52 2.59 -19.04 -4.35
CA PRO A 52 2.87 -18.84 -5.77
C PRO A 52 4.28 -18.31 -6.04
N LEU A 53 4.78 -17.39 -5.20
CA LEU A 53 6.12 -16.84 -5.36
C LEU A 53 7.20 -17.87 -5.03
N GLN A 54 6.99 -18.71 -4.00
CA GLN A 54 7.86 -19.83 -3.67
C GLN A 54 8.01 -20.80 -4.85
N GLU A 55 6.92 -21.20 -5.47
CA GLU A 55 6.90 -22.07 -6.63
C GLU A 55 7.63 -21.44 -7.83
N ALA A 56 7.34 -20.17 -8.13
CA ALA A 56 7.91 -19.46 -9.26
C ALA A 56 9.44 -19.25 -9.14
N LEU A 57 9.94 -19.05 -7.93
CA LEU A 57 11.38 -18.77 -7.70
C LEU A 57 12.19 -20.00 -7.32
N GLY A 58 11.54 -21.11 -6.92
CA GLY A 58 12.22 -22.30 -6.40
C GLY A 58 12.95 -22.04 -5.08
N ALA A 59 12.47 -21.11 -4.27
CA ALA A 59 13.04 -20.70 -3.00
C ALA A 59 11.96 -20.73 -1.90
N THR A 60 12.32 -21.04 -0.67
CA THR A 60 11.37 -20.95 0.45
C THR A 60 11.00 -19.50 0.71
N VAL A 61 9.71 -19.15 0.68
CA VAL A 61 9.24 -17.81 0.99
C VAL A 61 8.59 -17.79 2.37
N VAL A 62 9.04 -16.89 3.25
CA VAL A 62 8.54 -16.75 4.63
C VAL A 62 8.00 -15.35 4.83
N VAL A 63 6.77 -15.25 5.36
CA VAL A 63 6.17 -13.98 5.78
C VAL A 63 6.51 -13.74 7.25
N GLU A 64 7.14 -12.60 7.53
CA GLU A 64 7.55 -12.19 8.88
C GLU A 64 6.92 -10.85 9.26
N ASN A 65 6.04 -10.84 10.27
CA ASN A 65 5.42 -9.62 10.75
C ASN A 65 6.35 -8.88 11.72
N LYS A 66 6.65 -7.61 11.43
CA LYS A 66 7.47 -6.70 12.26
C LYS A 66 6.72 -5.38 12.50
N PRO A 67 5.65 -5.39 13.31
CA PRO A 67 4.83 -4.23 13.54
C PRO A 67 5.51 -3.22 14.46
N GLY A 68 5.07 -1.97 14.38
CA GLY A 68 5.41 -0.90 15.32
C GLY A 68 5.84 0.40 14.62
N ALA A 69 5.70 1.50 15.36
CA ALA A 69 6.03 2.86 14.91
C ALA A 69 5.48 3.18 13.49
N ALA A 70 4.19 2.95 13.27
CA ALA A 70 3.53 3.14 11.97
C ALA A 70 4.21 2.41 10.79
N GLY A 71 4.77 1.22 11.04
CA GLY A 71 5.47 0.41 10.04
C GLY A 71 6.99 0.63 9.99
N MET A 72 7.50 1.70 10.58
CA MET A 72 8.93 2.05 10.49
C MET A 72 9.88 0.97 11.02
N ILE A 73 9.46 0.14 11.98
CA ILE A 73 10.30 -0.96 12.49
C ILE A 73 10.56 -2.01 11.39
N GLY A 74 9.53 -2.41 10.67
CA GLY A 74 9.67 -3.36 9.55
C GLY A 74 10.44 -2.76 8.38
N ASP A 75 10.15 -1.50 8.05
CA ASP A 75 10.85 -0.77 6.99
C ASP A 75 12.36 -0.67 7.26
N GLU A 76 12.75 -0.34 8.51
CA GLU A 76 14.15 -0.26 8.93
C GLU A 76 14.89 -1.61 8.78
N VAL A 77 14.23 -2.71 9.13
CA VAL A 77 14.80 -4.06 8.97
C VAL A 77 15.18 -4.31 7.51
N VAL A 78 14.35 -3.89 6.57
CA VAL A 78 14.61 -4.09 5.14
C VAL A 78 15.61 -3.07 4.61
N ALA A 79 15.53 -1.81 4.99
CA ALA A 79 16.49 -0.77 4.59
C ALA A 79 17.95 -1.15 4.95
N LYS A 80 18.14 -1.89 6.04
CA LYS A 80 19.46 -2.34 6.52
C LYS A 80 19.84 -3.76 6.09
N ALA A 81 18.97 -4.45 5.35
CA ALA A 81 19.24 -5.82 4.92
C ALA A 81 20.24 -5.88 3.76
N THR A 82 20.89 -7.06 3.60
CA THR A 82 21.76 -7.31 2.45
C THR A 82 20.96 -7.23 1.15
N PRO A 83 21.46 -6.51 0.12
CA PRO A 83 20.74 -6.33 -1.15
C PRO A 83 20.93 -7.53 -2.10
N ASP A 84 20.63 -8.74 -1.64
CA ASP A 84 20.81 -10.01 -2.35
C ASP A 84 19.48 -10.63 -2.83
N GLY A 85 18.35 -9.94 -2.62
CA GLY A 85 17.01 -10.43 -2.92
C GLY A 85 16.43 -11.38 -1.87
N GLY A 86 17.12 -11.63 -0.75
CA GLY A 86 16.69 -12.53 0.33
C GLY A 86 15.79 -11.85 1.37
N THR A 87 15.68 -10.53 1.37
CA THR A 87 14.79 -9.78 2.27
C THR A 87 14.03 -8.74 1.47
N LEU A 88 12.71 -8.79 1.53
CA LEU A 88 11.80 -7.90 0.82
C LEU A 88 10.87 -7.22 1.83
N LEU A 89 10.43 -6.01 1.53
CA LEU A 89 9.40 -5.29 2.28
C LEU A 89 8.06 -5.42 1.57
N LEU A 90 7.02 -5.75 2.28
CA LEU A 90 5.66 -5.42 1.86
C LEU A 90 5.37 -3.98 2.30
N GLY A 91 5.77 -3.02 1.47
CA GLY A 91 5.46 -1.62 1.66
C GLY A 91 3.97 -1.34 1.52
N ALA A 92 3.49 -0.35 2.27
CA ALA A 92 2.11 0.06 2.27
C ALA A 92 1.98 1.58 2.34
N PHE A 93 0.77 2.09 2.41
CA PHE A 93 0.44 3.52 2.41
C PHE A 93 1.35 4.37 3.34
N ALA A 94 1.57 3.90 4.58
CA ALA A 94 2.42 4.61 5.54
C ALA A 94 3.87 4.79 5.08
N HIS A 95 4.41 3.89 4.24
CA HIS A 95 5.75 4.03 3.68
C HIS A 95 5.93 5.31 2.85
N ALA A 96 4.89 5.77 2.14
CA ALA A 96 4.90 7.02 1.39
C ALA A 96 4.62 8.26 2.26
N VAL A 97 3.89 8.10 3.37
CA VAL A 97 3.40 9.20 4.21
C VAL A 97 4.32 9.49 5.39
N ASN A 98 4.93 8.47 6.00
CA ASN A 98 5.83 8.64 7.16
C ASN A 98 6.90 9.71 6.96
N PRO A 99 7.58 9.84 5.79
CA PRO A 99 8.56 10.90 5.57
C PRO A 99 8.01 12.32 5.67
N LEU A 100 6.70 12.48 5.53
CA LEU A 100 6.01 13.78 5.55
C LEU A 100 5.58 14.19 6.96
N ILE A 101 5.39 13.22 7.87
CA ILE A 101 4.80 13.43 9.19
C ILE A 101 5.72 13.03 10.36
N GLN A 102 6.76 12.23 10.08
CA GLN A 102 7.72 11.79 11.10
C GLN A 102 8.96 12.68 11.07
N PRO A 103 9.29 13.37 12.16
CA PRO A 103 10.43 14.30 12.19
C PRO A 103 11.78 13.58 12.14
N LYS A 104 11.82 12.29 12.53
CA LYS A 104 13.04 11.46 12.54
C LYS A 104 12.72 10.06 12.07
N MET A 105 13.41 9.62 11.04
CA MET A 105 13.32 8.26 10.51
C MET A 105 14.71 7.61 10.54
N PRO A 106 14.82 6.31 10.88
CA PRO A 106 16.11 5.60 10.91
C PRO A 106 16.60 5.16 9.52
N PHE A 107 15.85 5.50 8.46
CA PHE A 107 16.12 5.21 7.06
C PHE A 107 15.57 6.35 6.18
N ARG A 108 15.96 6.34 4.90
CA ARG A 108 15.50 7.32 3.90
C ARG A 108 14.59 6.66 2.88
N THR A 109 13.50 7.32 2.54
CA THR A 109 12.62 6.93 1.43
C THR A 109 12.59 8.03 0.38
N PRO A 110 12.82 7.69 -0.91
CA PRO A 110 12.94 6.35 -1.48
C PRO A 110 14.34 5.73 -1.47
N GLU A 111 15.40 6.45 -1.04
CA GLU A 111 16.81 6.19 -1.35
C GLU A 111 17.30 4.82 -0.85
N ASP A 112 16.78 4.32 0.27
CA ASP A 112 17.22 3.06 0.87
C ASP A 112 16.41 1.84 0.37
N PHE A 113 15.51 2.06 -0.62
CA PHE A 113 14.64 1.01 -1.19
C PHE A 113 14.65 1.00 -2.72
N ALA A 114 14.55 -0.20 -3.28
CA ALA A 114 14.36 -0.43 -4.71
C ALA A 114 12.92 -0.93 -4.96
N PRO A 115 12.09 -0.23 -5.76
CA PRO A 115 10.75 -0.67 -6.08
C PRO A 115 10.78 -1.96 -6.92
N VAL A 116 9.84 -2.89 -6.65
CA VAL A 116 9.69 -4.15 -7.39
C VAL A 116 8.35 -4.22 -8.10
N ALA A 117 7.25 -4.16 -7.37
CA ALA A 117 5.91 -4.18 -7.98
C ALA A 117 4.85 -3.63 -7.01
N LEU A 118 3.90 -2.84 -7.52
CA LEU A 118 2.63 -2.58 -6.85
C LEU A 118 1.76 -3.84 -6.99
N LEU A 119 1.28 -4.36 -5.87
CA LEU A 119 0.51 -5.60 -5.85
C LEU A 119 -0.98 -5.33 -5.79
N THR A 120 -1.41 -4.48 -4.86
CA THR A 120 -2.83 -4.25 -4.59
C THR A 120 -3.13 -2.78 -4.36
N SER A 121 -4.38 -2.41 -4.66
CA SER A 121 -4.99 -1.14 -4.27
C SER A 121 -6.35 -1.42 -3.64
N VAL A 122 -6.66 -0.73 -2.56
CA VAL A 122 -7.91 -0.90 -1.80
C VAL A 122 -8.50 0.47 -1.54
N PRO A 123 -9.66 0.82 -2.09
CA PRO A 123 -10.31 2.08 -1.79
C PRO A 123 -10.83 2.10 -0.35
N GLU A 124 -11.03 3.29 0.16
CA GLU A 124 -11.81 3.50 1.37
C GLU A 124 -13.30 3.59 1.02
N LEU A 125 -14.13 3.13 1.93
CA LEU A 125 -15.58 3.25 1.88
C LEU A 125 -16.00 4.30 2.91
N LEU A 126 -16.59 5.41 2.47
CA LEU A 126 -17.21 6.36 3.38
C LEU A 126 -18.49 5.75 3.93
N VAL A 127 -18.47 5.41 5.21
CA VAL A 127 -19.61 4.83 5.94
C VAL A 127 -20.06 5.72 7.07
N ILE A 128 -21.36 5.72 7.31
CA ILE A 128 -22.01 6.47 8.41
C ILE A 128 -22.83 5.52 9.27
N THR A 129 -23.09 5.93 10.52
CA THR A 129 -24.05 5.21 11.38
C THR A 129 -25.43 5.20 10.76
N PRO A 130 -26.21 4.11 10.85
CA PRO A 130 -27.55 4.03 10.26
C PRO A 130 -28.53 5.06 10.78
N SER A 131 -28.39 5.51 12.03
CA SER A 131 -29.22 6.55 12.66
C SER A 131 -28.93 7.97 12.17
N ASN A 132 -27.81 8.18 11.47
CA ASN A 132 -27.48 9.49 10.89
C ASN A 132 -28.50 9.86 9.81
N PRO A 133 -29.07 11.09 9.82
CA PRO A 133 -30.05 11.51 8.84
C PRO A 133 -29.50 11.68 7.43
N ALA A 134 -28.16 11.88 7.26
CA ALA A 134 -27.53 12.00 5.96
C ALA A 134 -27.72 10.71 5.15
N LYS A 135 -28.16 10.84 3.90
CA LYS A 135 -28.31 9.73 2.94
C LYS A 135 -27.31 9.81 1.79
N THR A 136 -26.69 10.95 1.63
CA THR A 136 -25.74 11.26 0.57
C THR A 136 -24.50 11.94 1.15
N VAL A 137 -23.42 12.00 0.36
CA VAL A 137 -22.22 12.79 0.72
C VAL A 137 -22.57 14.27 0.84
N ALA A 138 -23.46 14.79 -0.02
CA ALA A 138 -23.91 16.17 0.02
C ALA A 138 -24.63 16.50 1.34
N ASP A 139 -25.47 15.60 1.85
CA ASP A 139 -26.13 15.77 3.16
C ASP A 139 -25.11 15.83 4.30
N LEU A 140 -24.08 14.95 4.27
CA LEU A 140 -23.01 14.93 5.27
C LEU A 140 -22.22 16.24 5.25
N VAL A 141 -21.90 16.75 4.06
CA VAL A 141 -21.22 18.06 3.90
C VAL A 141 -22.07 19.19 4.42
N ALA A 142 -23.37 19.20 4.11
CA ALA A 142 -24.31 20.22 4.60
C ALA A 142 -24.41 20.21 6.13
N MET A 143 -24.49 19.03 6.75
CA MET A 143 -24.48 18.88 8.21
C MET A 143 -23.19 19.41 8.83
N ALA A 144 -22.04 19.09 8.25
CA ALA A 144 -20.74 19.56 8.75
C ALA A 144 -20.60 21.09 8.65
N LYS A 145 -21.08 21.69 7.55
CA LYS A 145 -21.10 23.15 7.36
C LYS A 145 -22.07 23.87 8.28
N ALA A 146 -23.20 23.23 8.61
CA ALA A 146 -24.20 23.82 9.53
C ALA A 146 -23.69 23.85 11.00
N GLN A 147 -22.77 22.97 11.37
CA GLN A 147 -22.25 22.85 12.73
C GLN A 147 -20.71 22.64 12.72
N PRO A 148 -19.92 23.68 12.38
CA PRO A 148 -18.47 23.57 12.32
C PRO A 148 -17.87 23.08 13.64
N GLY A 149 -16.93 22.13 13.59
CA GLY A 149 -16.26 21.55 14.74
C GLY A 149 -17.11 20.64 15.63
N LYS A 150 -18.40 20.38 15.29
CA LYS A 150 -19.30 19.52 16.10
C LYS A 150 -19.42 18.10 15.56
N LEU A 151 -19.09 17.88 14.30
CA LEU A 151 -19.06 16.56 13.71
C LEU A 151 -17.67 15.93 13.90
N PHE A 152 -17.64 14.60 14.09
CA PHE A 152 -16.38 13.87 14.27
C PHE A 152 -16.31 12.68 13.32
N TYR A 153 -15.09 12.33 12.91
CA TYR A 153 -14.82 11.11 12.15
C TYR A 153 -13.87 10.19 12.90
N ALA A 154 -14.02 8.89 12.69
CA ALA A 154 -13.08 7.88 13.17
C ALA A 154 -11.93 7.68 12.17
N SER A 155 -10.77 7.20 12.66
CA SER A 155 -9.70 6.65 11.83
C SER A 155 -9.07 5.44 12.50
N SER A 156 -8.25 4.68 11.77
CA SER A 156 -7.48 3.57 12.34
C SER A 156 -6.21 4.04 13.07
N GLY A 157 -6.03 5.34 13.24
CA GLY A 157 -4.93 5.99 13.93
C GLY A 157 -4.34 7.17 13.16
N ASN A 158 -3.53 7.97 13.84
CA ASN A 158 -2.85 9.12 13.24
C ASN A 158 -1.95 8.67 12.08
N GLY A 159 -2.01 9.38 10.94
CA GLY A 159 -1.22 9.07 9.74
C GLY A 159 -1.72 7.88 8.92
N SER A 160 -2.82 7.23 9.32
CA SER A 160 -3.44 6.17 8.54
C SER A 160 -4.10 6.71 7.26
N ALA A 161 -4.33 5.83 6.27
CA ALA A 161 -5.06 6.20 5.05
C ALA A 161 -6.44 6.77 5.37
N GLN A 162 -7.13 6.21 6.37
CA GLN A 162 -8.44 6.67 6.85
C GLN A 162 -8.40 8.08 7.43
N HIS A 163 -7.35 8.40 8.18
CA HIS A 163 -7.11 9.76 8.68
C HIS A 163 -6.92 10.73 7.51
N LEU A 164 -6.01 10.40 6.58
CA LEU A 164 -5.71 11.28 5.45
C LEU A 164 -6.89 11.38 4.47
N ALA A 165 -7.71 10.33 4.32
CA ALA A 165 -8.94 10.39 3.53
C ALA A 165 -9.92 11.42 4.08
N ALA A 166 -10.12 11.44 5.39
CA ALA A 166 -11.00 12.40 6.03
C ALA A 166 -10.44 13.83 5.96
N GLU A 167 -9.11 14.00 6.13
CA GLU A 167 -8.48 15.32 6.01
C GLU A 167 -8.53 15.84 4.56
N LEU A 168 -8.32 14.97 3.56
CA LEU A 168 -8.52 15.32 2.16
C LEU A 168 -9.99 15.71 1.89
N PHE A 169 -10.95 14.96 2.42
CA PHE A 169 -12.36 15.29 2.32
C PHE A 169 -12.67 16.66 2.94
N LYS A 170 -12.18 16.96 4.14
CA LYS A 170 -12.31 18.28 4.79
C LYS A 170 -11.76 19.39 3.90
N LEU A 171 -10.56 19.18 3.35
CA LEU A 171 -9.92 20.15 2.46
C LEU A 171 -10.76 20.41 1.19
N ARG A 172 -11.25 19.35 0.53
CA ARG A 172 -12.03 19.47 -0.72
C ARG A 172 -13.43 20.03 -0.52
N THR A 173 -14.02 19.85 0.67
CA THR A 173 -15.38 20.33 0.98
C THR A 173 -15.41 21.63 1.77
N GLY A 174 -14.29 22.09 2.29
CA GLY A 174 -14.21 23.25 3.18
C GLY A 174 -15.01 23.06 4.47
N THR A 175 -14.97 21.84 5.05
CA THR A 175 -15.69 21.50 6.30
C THR A 175 -14.72 21.45 7.48
N ASP A 176 -15.21 21.82 8.66
CA ASP A 176 -14.52 21.69 9.93
C ASP A 176 -15.09 20.49 10.71
N ILE A 177 -14.32 19.41 10.80
CA ILE A 177 -14.73 18.13 11.37
C ILE A 177 -13.60 17.62 12.27
N GLY A 178 -13.94 17.24 13.52
CA GLY A 178 -12.98 16.73 14.50
C GLY A 178 -12.52 15.29 14.19
N HIS A 179 -11.35 14.91 14.68
CA HIS A 179 -10.77 13.59 14.50
C HIS A 179 -10.77 12.78 15.80
N VAL A 180 -11.16 11.50 15.72
CA VAL A 180 -11.07 10.53 16.82
C VAL A 180 -10.23 9.32 16.35
N PRO A 181 -8.95 9.21 16.76
CA PRO A 181 -8.08 8.10 16.37
C PRO A 181 -8.38 6.84 17.19
N TYR A 182 -8.46 5.69 16.51
CA TYR A 182 -8.57 4.36 17.09
C TYR A 182 -7.29 3.55 16.89
N LYS A 183 -7.15 2.44 17.63
CA LYS A 183 -6.04 1.49 17.48
C LYS A 183 -6.35 0.41 16.42
N GLY A 184 -6.87 0.85 15.26
CA GLY A 184 -7.18 -0.01 14.12
C GLY A 184 -8.61 0.15 13.59
N GLY A 185 -8.82 -0.19 12.32
CA GLY A 185 -10.07 0.05 11.59
C GLY A 185 -11.27 -0.76 12.09
N GLY A 186 -11.03 -1.96 12.66
CA GLY A 186 -12.09 -2.78 13.24
C GLY A 186 -12.79 -2.11 14.43
N LEU A 187 -12.03 -1.44 15.31
CA LEU A 187 -12.59 -0.67 16.43
C LEU A 187 -13.35 0.57 15.91
N ALA A 188 -12.77 1.26 14.93
CA ALA A 188 -13.38 2.45 14.33
C ALA A 188 -14.74 2.15 13.69
N VAL A 189 -14.83 1.11 12.84
CA VAL A 189 -16.09 0.74 12.19
C VAL A 189 -17.12 0.22 13.20
N GLY A 190 -16.68 -0.47 14.26
CA GLY A 190 -17.55 -0.92 15.35
C GLY A 190 -18.24 0.24 16.06
N ASP A 191 -17.50 1.30 16.39
CA ASP A 191 -18.04 2.48 17.06
C ASP A 191 -18.95 3.31 16.15
N VAL A 192 -18.71 3.33 14.84
CA VAL A 192 -19.64 3.92 13.87
C VAL A 192 -20.93 3.10 13.79
N ALA A 193 -20.84 1.77 13.77
CA ALA A 193 -22.00 0.89 13.77
C ALA A 193 -22.83 1.05 15.06
N ALA A 194 -22.19 1.23 16.20
CA ALA A 194 -22.84 1.50 17.48
C ALA A 194 -23.41 2.93 17.61
N GLY A 195 -23.08 3.84 16.67
CA GLY A 195 -23.54 5.23 16.69
C GLY A 195 -22.76 6.17 17.61
N HIS A 196 -21.62 5.74 18.13
CA HIS A 196 -20.75 6.56 18.98
C HIS A 196 -20.01 7.64 18.17
N ILE A 197 -19.61 7.33 16.94
CA ILE A 197 -19.00 8.26 15.99
C ILE A 197 -19.85 8.30 14.72
N PRO A 198 -20.10 9.51 14.16
CA PRO A 198 -21.00 9.68 13.03
C PRO A 198 -20.57 8.97 11.76
N PHE A 199 -19.27 8.99 11.41
CA PHE A 199 -18.79 8.42 10.15
C PHE A 199 -17.29 8.02 10.18
N TYR A 200 -16.91 7.24 9.17
CA TYR A 200 -15.59 6.70 8.99
C TYR A 200 -15.27 6.49 7.50
N PHE A 201 -14.07 6.81 7.09
CA PHE A 201 -13.52 6.32 5.84
C PHE A 201 -12.85 4.98 6.14
N GLY A 202 -13.53 3.88 5.92
CA GLY A 202 -13.04 2.55 6.28
C GLY A 202 -12.44 1.82 5.11
N ASN A 203 -11.33 1.10 5.33
CA ASN A 203 -10.81 0.19 4.33
C ASN A 203 -11.94 -0.72 3.83
N MET A 204 -12.08 -0.82 2.51
CA MET A 204 -13.23 -1.51 1.90
C MET A 204 -13.38 -2.95 2.37
N SER A 205 -12.28 -3.68 2.56
CA SER A 205 -12.31 -5.06 3.05
C SER A 205 -12.93 -5.21 4.45
N ALA A 206 -12.83 -4.18 5.29
CA ALA A 206 -13.41 -4.17 6.64
C ALA A 206 -14.80 -3.53 6.69
N ALA A 207 -15.02 -2.44 5.93
CA ALA A 207 -16.25 -1.66 5.99
C ALA A 207 -17.39 -2.24 5.14
N LEU A 208 -17.09 -2.85 3.98
CA LEU A 208 -18.11 -3.39 3.08
C LEU A 208 -18.95 -4.52 3.70
N PRO A 209 -18.38 -5.50 4.42
CA PRO A 209 -19.18 -6.50 5.13
C PRO A 209 -20.16 -5.88 6.14
N GLN A 210 -19.75 -4.83 6.86
CA GLN A 210 -20.61 -4.11 7.80
C GLN A 210 -21.74 -3.35 7.09
N ALA A 211 -21.43 -2.77 5.92
CA ALA A 211 -22.46 -2.09 5.11
C ALA A 211 -23.47 -3.09 4.52
N ARG A 212 -23.00 -4.24 4.02
CA ARG A 212 -23.86 -5.33 3.53
C ARG A 212 -24.76 -5.92 4.61
N ALA A 213 -24.27 -5.98 5.85
CA ALA A 213 -25.06 -6.43 7.01
C ALA A 213 -26.02 -5.35 7.53
N GLY A 214 -25.99 -4.12 6.99
CA GLY A 214 -26.82 -3.00 7.43
C GLY A 214 -26.39 -2.35 8.75
N HIS A 215 -25.22 -2.72 9.27
CA HIS A 215 -24.67 -2.14 10.50
C HIS A 215 -24.15 -0.72 10.31
N VAL A 216 -23.77 -0.37 9.08
CA VAL A 216 -23.41 0.99 8.65
C VAL A 216 -24.02 1.25 7.28
N ARG A 217 -24.15 2.53 6.89
CA ARG A 217 -24.58 2.93 5.55
C ARG A 217 -23.39 3.41 4.75
N ALA A 218 -23.15 2.82 3.57
CA ALA A 218 -22.17 3.30 2.62
C ALA A 218 -22.70 4.53 1.87
N LEU A 219 -21.89 5.58 1.73
CA LEU A 219 -22.20 6.78 0.98
C LEU A 219 -21.42 6.93 -0.31
N ALA A 220 -20.13 6.59 -0.29
CA ALA A 220 -19.25 6.68 -1.46
C ALA A 220 -17.99 5.81 -1.30
N VAL A 221 -17.37 5.46 -2.43
CA VAL A 221 -16.02 4.88 -2.49
C VAL A 221 -15.01 5.96 -2.89
N THR A 222 -13.79 5.83 -2.40
CA THR A 222 -12.72 6.81 -2.67
C THR A 222 -11.87 6.47 -3.90
N SER A 223 -12.18 5.40 -4.62
CA SER A 223 -11.56 5.06 -5.90
C SER A 223 -12.00 6.01 -7.01
N ALA A 224 -11.19 6.14 -8.07
CA ALA A 224 -11.54 6.92 -9.26
C ALA A 224 -12.72 6.34 -10.06
N GLN A 225 -12.98 5.05 -9.89
CA GLN A 225 -14.12 4.34 -10.49
C GLN A 225 -14.86 3.58 -9.39
N ARG A 226 -16.15 3.26 -9.63
CA ARG A 226 -16.91 2.43 -8.70
C ARG A 226 -16.25 1.08 -8.52
N SER A 227 -16.26 0.57 -7.29
CA SER A 227 -15.73 -0.76 -7.01
C SER A 227 -16.68 -1.84 -7.54
N PRO A 228 -16.17 -2.86 -8.26
CA PRO A 228 -16.97 -4.02 -8.64
C PRO A 228 -17.61 -4.75 -7.45
N ALA A 229 -16.98 -4.67 -6.27
CA ALA A 229 -17.52 -5.25 -5.03
C ALA A 229 -18.72 -4.47 -4.46
N ALA A 230 -18.92 -3.21 -4.89
CA ALA A 230 -20.03 -2.35 -4.46
C ALA A 230 -20.50 -1.45 -5.62
N PRO A 231 -21.06 -2.02 -6.72
CA PRO A 231 -21.37 -1.27 -7.94
C PRO A 231 -22.44 -0.20 -7.75
N ASP A 232 -23.27 -0.33 -6.73
CA ASP A 232 -24.33 0.62 -6.41
C ASP A 232 -23.83 1.83 -5.60
N VAL A 233 -22.61 1.77 -5.05
CA VAL A 233 -22.02 2.85 -4.27
C VAL A 233 -21.28 3.81 -5.21
N PRO A 234 -21.64 5.11 -5.24
CA PRO A 234 -21.00 6.09 -6.11
C PRO A 234 -19.56 6.36 -5.67
N THR A 235 -18.72 6.88 -6.59
CA THR A 235 -17.43 7.46 -6.23
C THR A 235 -17.59 8.79 -5.51
N MET A 236 -16.53 9.27 -4.84
CA MET A 236 -16.54 10.63 -4.24
C MET A 236 -16.80 11.70 -5.31
N GLU A 237 -16.25 11.53 -6.51
CA GLU A 237 -16.47 12.47 -7.62
C GLU A 237 -17.90 12.48 -8.12
N GLU A 238 -18.52 11.31 -8.33
CA GLU A 238 -19.95 11.18 -8.65
C GLU A 238 -20.84 11.76 -7.55
N ALA A 239 -20.40 11.67 -6.29
CA ALA A 239 -21.08 12.25 -5.13
C ALA A 239 -20.81 13.77 -4.94
N GLY A 240 -20.09 14.42 -5.88
CA GLY A 240 -19.88 15.87 -5.91
C GLY A 240 -18.63 16.35 -5.21
N VAL A 241 -17.73 15.46 -4.73
CA VAL A 241 -16.46 15.84 -4.10
C VAL A 241 -15.31 15.48 -5.05
N LYS A 242 -14.84 16.48 -5.81
CA LYS A 242 -13.75 16.33 -6.78
C LYS A 242 -12.40 16.15 -6.09
N ASP A 243 -11.47 15.50 -6.80
CA ASP A 243 -10.08 15.30 -6.36
C ASP A 243 -9.96 14.66 -4.95
N CYS A 244 -10.93 13.80 -4.58
CA CYS A 244 -10.97 13.08 -3.32
C CYS A 244 -10.72 11.58 -3.54
N VAL A 245 -9.64 11.27 -4.25
CA VAL A 245 -9.22 9.89 -4.56
C VAL A 245 -8.12 9.47 -3.61
N ILE A 246 -8.39 8.38 -2.87
CA ILE A 246 -7.42 7.71 -2.01
C ILE A 246 -7.61 6.19 -2.06
N SER A 247 -6.52 5.47 -2.00
CA SER A 247 -6.52 4.02 -1.80
C SER A 247 -5.39 3.65 -0.86
N GLU A 248 -5.63 2.70 0.02
CA GLU A 248 -4.54 1.92 0.59
C GLU A 248 -3.92 1.07 -0.52
N TRP A 249 -2.64 0.80 -0.39
CA TRP A 249 -1.92 0.00 -1.36
C TRP A 249 -0.88 -0.89 -0.68
N ASN A 250 -0.54 -2.00 -1.34
CA ASN A 250 0.60 -2.81 -0.97
C ASN A 250 1.50 -3.03 -2.18
N GLY A 251 2.80 -2.93 -1.96
CA GLY A 251 3.82 -3.16 -2.99
C GLY A 251 5.03 -3.87 -2.43
N ILE A 252 5.76 -4.57 -3.26
CA ILE A 252 7.05 -5.17 -2.88
C ILE A 252 8.16 -4.18 -3.17
N LEU A 253 9.01 -3.98 -2.15
CA LEU A 253 10.25 -3.21 -2.21
C LEU A 253 11.41 -4.12 -1.78
N ALA A 254 12.58 -3.90 -2.34
CA ALA A 254 13.83 -4.53 -1.92
C ALA A 254 14.77 -3.50 -1.31
N PRO A 255 15.84 -3.90 -0.60
CA PRO A 255 16.89 -2.98 -0.19
C PRO A 255 17.52 -2.29 -1.40
N ALA A 256 17.92 -1.02 -1.25
CA ALA A 256 18.69 -0.32 -2.29
C ALA A 256 19.96 -1.07 -2.63
N GLY A 257 20.33 -1.07 -3.92
CA GLY A 257 21.48 -1.82 -4.40
C GLY A 257 21.22 -3.31 -4.70
N THR A 258 19.99 -3.79 -4.52
CA THR A 258 19.61 -5.13 -5.02
C THR A 258 19.81 -5.18 -6.54
N PRO A 259 20.51 -6.22 -7.05
CA PRO A 259 20.81 -6.33 -8.48
C PRO A 259 19.56 -6.26 -9.36
N GLN A 260 19.63 -5.45 -10.43
CA GLN A 260 18.48 -5.20 -11.30
C GLN A 260 17.89 -6.49 -11.88
N LEU A 261 18.73 -7.47 -12.22
CA LEU A 261 18.28 -8.77 -12.72
C LEU A 261 17.35 -9.51 -11.73
N LEU A 262 17.60 -9.38 -10.42
CA LEU A 262 16.73 -9.96 -9.38
C LEU A 262 15.43 -9.17 -9.24
N ILE A 263 15.50 -7.83 -9.32
CA ILE A 263 14.32 -6.95 -9.32
C ILE A 263 13.42 -7.30 -10.50
N ASP A 264 13.96 -7.38 -11.71
CA ASP A 264 13.20 -7.66 -12.94
C ASP A 264 12.55 -9.04 -12.87
N ARG A 265 13.28 -10.06 -12.38
CA ARG A 265 12.72 -11.39 -12.22
C ARG A 265 11.61 -11.44 -11.17
N LEU A 266 11.79 -10.80 -9.99
CA LEU A 266 10.77 -10.69 -8.96
C LEU A 266 9.50 -10.02 -9.52
N SER A 267 9.68 -8.87 -10.19
CA SER A 267 8.58 -8.11 -10.78
C SER A 267 7.81 -8.94 -11.82
N ALA A 268 8.52 -9.62 -12.71
CA ALA A 268 7.90 -10.47 -13.73
C ALA A 268 7.07 -11.61 -13.12
N GLU A 269 7.59 -12.29 -12.09
CA GLU A 269 6.85 -13.38 -11.45
C GLU A 269 5.67 -12.84 -10.64
N LEU A 270 5.83 -11.73 -9.90
CA LEU A 270 4.73 -11.08 -9.19
C LEU A 270 3.63 -10.62 -10.16
N ALA A 271 3.98 -10.05 -11.30
CA ALA A 271 3.00 -9.66 -12.32
C ALA A 271 2.19 -10.86 -12.86
N LYS A 272 2.82 -12.03 -13.05
CA LYS A 272 2.12 -13.27 -13.44
C LYS A 272 1.18 -13.74 -12.32
N ILE A 273 1.67 -13.75 -11.08
CA ILE A 273 0.91 -14.15 -9.89
C ILE A 273 -0.34 -13.26 -9.74
N MET A 274 -0.18 -11.94 -9.83
CA MET A 274 -1.29 -10.99 -9.68
C MET A 274 -2.31 -11.05 -10.83
N ARG A 275 -1.93 -11.60 -12.00
CA ARG A 275 -2.84 -11.84 -13.11
C ARG A 275 -3.58 -13.18 -13.04
N ASN A 276 -3.22 -14.05 -12.11
CA ASN A 276 -3.90 -15.33 -11.93
C ASN A 276 -5.40 -15.11 -11.62
N PRO A 277 -6.34 -15.70 -12.40
CA PRO A 277 -7.77 -15.45 -12.20
C PRO A 277 -8.30 -15.85 -10.82
N GLU A 278 -7.82 -16.97 -10.29
CA GLU A 278 -8.22 -17.43 -8.95
C GLU A 278 -7.78 -16.46 -7.86
N LEU A 279 -6.54 -15.97 -7.94
CA LEU A 279 -6.02 -14.98 -6.99
C LEU A 279 -6.75 -13.64 -7.11
N LYS A 280 -7.02 -13.19 -8.35
CA LYS A 280 -7.83 -11.98 -8.60
C LYS A 280 -9.22 -12.09 -7.99
N ALA A 281 -9.87 -13.23 -8.13
CA ALA A 281 -11.18 -13.46 -7.52
C ALA A 281 -11.12 -13.37 -5.99
N LYS A 282 -10.12 -14.00 -5.35
CA LYS A 282 -9.91 -13.91 -3.89
C LYS A 282 -9.71 -12.45 -3.42
N PHE A 283 -8.97 -11.65 -4.16
CA PHE A 283 -8.81 -10.23 -3.85
C PHE A 283 -10.10 -9.44 -4.09
N ALA A 284 -10.79 -9.69 -5.21
CA ALA A 284 -12.05 -9.00 -5.54
C ALA A 284 -13.16 -9.26 -4.51
N ASP A 285 -13.25 -10.47 -3.94
CA ASP A 285 -14.19 -10.80 -2.85
C ASP A 285 -13.98 -9.94 -1.61
N LEU A 286 -12.74 -9.47 -1.40
CA LEU A 286 -12.36 -8.56 -0.32
C LEU A 286 -12.47 -7.06 -0.72
N GLY A 287 -12.92 -6.75 -1.93
CA GLY A 287 -12.95 -5.39 -2.46
C GLY A 287 -11.55 -4.83 -2.75
N VAL A 288 -10.59 -5.69 -3.05
CA VAL A 288 -9.19 -5.36 -3.32
C VAL A 288 -8.89 -5.53 -4.81
N ASP A 289 -8.29 -4.52 -5.42
CA ASP A 289 -7.83 -4.59 -6.81
C ASP A 289 -6.45 -5.24 -6.86
N ALA A 290 -6.33 -6.36 -7.61
CA ALA A 290 -5.06 -7.01 -7.91
C ALA A 290 -4.41 -6.34 -9.13
N ILE A 291 -3.19 -5.81 -8.99
CA ILE A 291 -2.50 -4.96 -10.00
C ILE A 291 -1.36 -5.73 -10.66
N GLY A 292 -0.23 -5.89 -10.01
CA GLY A 292 0.98 -6.51 -10.56
C GLY A 292 1.73 -5.60 -11.54
N SER A 293 2.20 -4.44 -11.04
CA SER A 293 2.89 -3.42 -11.85
C SER A 293 4.36 -3.78 -12.13
N THR A 294 4.97 -3.00 -13.01
CA THR A 294 6.43 -2.93 -13.19
C THR A 294 7.10 -2.12 -12.06
N PRO A 295 8.43 -2.24 -11.88
CA PRO A 295 9.19 -1.41 -10.92
C PRO A 295 9.06 0.09 -11.20
N ALA A 296 9.09 0.50 -12.47
CA ALA A 296 8.97 1.89 -12.88
C ALA A 296 7.58 2.47 -12.54
N GLU A 297 6.52 1.69 -12.78
CA GLU A 297 5.15 2.09 -12.42
C GLU A 297 4.98 2.23 -10.90
N LEU A 298 5.55 1.32 -10.09
CA LEU A 298 5.55 1.48 -8.63
C LEU A 298 6.31 2.73 -8.20
N ALA A 299 7.49 3.00 -8.77
CA ALA A 299 8.26 4.19 -8.46
C ALA A 299 7.48 5.48 -8.76
N GLN A 300 6.86 5.55 -9.94
CA GLN A 300 6.03 6.67 -10.34
C GLN A 300 4.79 6.83 -9.44
N PHE A 301 4.14 5.72 -9.09
CA PHE A 301 3.00 5.72 -8.19
C PHE A 301 3.39 6.27 -6.81
N MET A 302 4.48 5.79 -6.20
CA MET A 302 4.95 6.25 -4.89
C MET A 302 5.34 7.74 -4.91
N GLU A 303 5.94 8.21 -6.00
CA GLU A 303 6.25 9.65 -6.16
C GLU A 303 4.98 10.49 -6.24
N GLY A 304 3.96 10.03 -6.97
CA GLY A 304 2.65 10.66 -7.02
C GLY A 304 1.97 10.72 -5.64
N GLU A 305 2.01 9.61 -4.90
CA GLU A 305 1.48 9.54 -3.54
C GLU A 305 2.19 10.54 -2.61
N ARG A 306 3.53 10.60 -2.62
CA ARG A 306 4.27 11.57 -1.79
C ARG A 306 3.90 13.01 -2.10
N LYS A 307 3.78 13.39 -3.37
CA LYS A 307 3.39 14.74 -3.78
C LYS A 307 1.98 15.10 -3.31
N LYS A 308 1.02 14.22 -3.56
CA LYS A 308 -0.37 14.39 -3.13
C LYS A 308 -0.47 14.57 -1.62
N TRP A 309 0.16 13.67 -0.87
CA TRP A 309 0.07 13.69 0.60
C TRP A 309 0.87 14.82 1.24
N ALA A 310 1.96 15.29 0.62
CA ALA A 310 2.68 16.48 1.10
C ALA A 310 1.77 17.73 1.10
N GLU A 311 0.92 17.90 0.09
CA GLU A 311 -0.08 18.97 0.04
C GLU A 311 -1.10 18.84 1.18
N VAL A 312 -1.68 17.65 1.35
CA VAL A 312 -2.71 17.40 2.37
C VAL A 312 -2.14 17.53 3.79
N VAL A 313 -0.99 16.92 4.07
CA VAL A 313 -0.30 17.00 5.38
C VAL A 313 -0.01 18.45 5.75
N LYS A 314 0.47 19.25 4.80
CA LYS A 314 0.75 20.68 5.01
C LYS A 314 -0.53 21.46 5.26
N ALA A 315 -1.57 21.26 4.43
CA ALA A 315 -2.84 22.00 4.54
C ALA A 315 -3.61 21.67 5.83
N ALA A 316 -3.61 20.40 6.25
CA ALA A 316 -4.26 19.93 7.48
C ALA A 316 -3.38 20.06 8.73
N ASN A 317 -2.11 20.55 8.58
CA ASN A 317 -1.13 20.67 9.67
C ASN A 317 -0.96 19.34 10.47
N ILE A 318 -0.94 18.20 9.75
CA ILE A 318 -0.81 16.89 10.37
C ILE A 318 0.62 16.72 10.91
N LYS A 319 0.73 16.50 12.21
CA LYS A 319 1.97 16.15 12.91
C LYS A 319 1.73 14.94 13.78
N ILE A 320 2.70 14.05 13.84
CA ILE A 320 2.72 12.99 14.84
C ILE A 320 3.70 13.42 15.92
N GLU A 321 3.18 13.54 17.14
CA GLU A 321 3.98 13.84 18.34
C GLU A 321 4.80 12.64 18.81
#